data_c401e767809ed9214a0b2ccaef738e23
#
_entry.id   c401e767809ed9214a0b2ccaef738e23
#
_cell.length_a   1.000
_cell.length_b   1.000
_cell.length_c   1.000
_cell.angle_alpha   90.00
_cell.angle_beta   90.00
_cell.angle_gamma   90.00
#
_symmetry.space_group_name_H-M   'P 1'
#
loop_
_entity.id
_entity.type
_entity.pdbx_description
1 polymer ?
#
loop_
_entity_poly.entity_id
_entity_poly.type
_entity_poly.pdbx_seq_one_letter_code
_entity_poly.pdbx_strand_id
1 'polypeptide(L)'
;MNKTRINLDIVLPDIPNEKDDCVQRIIKTMTEKRGIEKVHVIPETDTSKAQLCFHYNTEEISLEQIQKLAEKAGAEITERYGHLLLEVKGIRHVRNARVIELSLKDTKGIMSVSASAAGWINVEFDQVPK
;
A
#
# COMPACT_ATOMS: atom_id res chain seq x y z
N MET A 1 -17.24 13.26 16.76
CA MET A 1 -16.22 12.42 16.05
C MET A 1 -15.26 13.31 15.31
N ASN A 2 -13.97 13.15 15.56
CA ASN A 2 -12.94 13.94 14.90
C ASN A 2 -12.33 13.17 13.72
N LYS A 3 -11.73 13.92 12.80
CA LYS A 3 -11.07 13.38 11.62
C LYS A 3 -9.66 13.95 11.50
N THR A 4 -8.72 13.13 11.07
CA THR A 4 -7.38 13.58 10.71
C THR A 4 -6.94 12.90 9.43
N ARG A 5 -6.00 13.52 8.72
CA ARG A 5 -5.46 13.01 7.45
C ARG A 5 -3.95 12.93 7.53
N ILE A 6 -3.42 11.83 6.99
CA ILE A 6 -1.97 11.63 6.88
C ILE A 6 -1.69 11.28 5.43
N ASN A 7 -0.69 11.92 4.83
CA ASN A 7 -0.28 11.58 3.47
C ASN A 7 0.16 10.13 3.40
N LEU A 8 -0.35 9.41 2.41
CA LEU A 8 -0.11 7.97 2.27
C LEU A 8 1.37 7.66 2.09
N ASP A 9 2.12 8.51 1.38
CA ASP A 9 3.55 8.33 1.15
C ASP A 9 4.40 8.50 2.41
N ILE A 10 3.87 9.08 3.48
CA ILE A 10 4.55 9.17 4.77
C ILE A 10 4.56 7.81 5.48
N VAL A 11 3.45 7.09 5.40
CA VAL A 11 3.30 5.79 6.09
C VAL A 11 3.69 4.61 5.22
N LEU A 12 3.50 4.71 3.90
CA LEU A 12 3.84 3.65 2.94
C LEU A 12 4.62 4.27 1.77
N PRO A 13 5.92 4.58 1.94
CA PRO A 13 6.69 5.31 0.92
C PRO A 13 6.99 4.52 -0.35
N ASP A 14 6.97 3.19 -0.29
CA ASP A 14 7.41 2.34 -1.39
C ASP A 14 6.29 1.83 -2.29
N ILE A 15 5.04 2.16 -2.00
CA ILE A 15 3.91 1.69 -2.81
C ILE A 15 3.79 2.49 -4.11
N PRO A 16 3.37 1.84 -5.21
CA PRO A 16 3.22 2.52 -6.50
C PRO A 16 2.01 3.46 -6.56
N ASN A 17 0.93 3.15 -5.87
CA ASN A 17 -0.30 3.96 -5.84
C ASN A 17 -1.22 3.54 -4.70
N GLU A 18 -2.33 4.26 -4.54
CA GLU A 18 -3.30 4.04 -3.46
C GLU A 18 -4.12 2.76 -3.60
N LYS A 19 -3.99 2.04 -4.71
CA LYS A 19 -4.69 0.77 -4.95
C LYS A 19 -3.87 -0.44 -4.52
N ASP A 20 -2.66 -0.23 -4.05
CA ASP A 20 -1.77 -1.29 -3.60
C ASP A 20 -2.38 -2.04 -2.40
N ASP A 21 -2.13 -3.35 -2.31
CA ASP A 21 -2.65 -4.18 -1.22
C ASP A 21 -2.15 -3.75 0.15
N CYS A 22 -0.98 -3.12 0.24
CA CYS A 22 -0.45 -2.59 1.49
C CYS A 22 -1.36 -1.51 2.08
N VAL A 23 -2.07 -0.76 1.24
CA VAL A 23 -3.04 0.24 1.69
C VAL A 23 -4.17 -0.44 2.45
N GLN A 24 -4.68 -1.55 1.94
CA GLN A 24 -5.73 -2.32 2.62
C GLN A 24 -5.22 -2.94 3.92
N ARG A 25 -3.96 -3.36 3.95
CA ARG A 25 -3.34 -3.90 5.16
C ARG A 25 -3.24 -2.86 6.28
N ILE A 26 -2.80 -1.64 5.95
CA ILE A 26 -2.70 -0.57 6.96
C ILE A 26 -4.09 -0.11 7.41
N ILE A 27 -5.06 -0.04 6.53
CA ILE A 27 -6.44 0.29 6.87
C ILE A 27 -6.98 -0.72 7.87
N LYS A 28 -6.81 -2.00 7.61
CA LYS A 28 -7.25 -3.08 8.51
C LYS A 28 -6.57 -2.98 9.86
N THR A 29 -5.25 -2.82 9.88
CA THR A 29 -4.47 -2.72 11.10
C THR A 29 -4.92 -1.55 11.96
N MET A 30 -5.10 -0.38 11.35
CA MET A 30 -5.51 0.82 12.07
C MET A 30 -6.96 0.77 12.53
N THR A 31 -7.84 0.17 11.75
CA THR A 31 -9.27 0.04 12.13
C THR A 31 -9.45 -0.81 13.38
N GLU A 32 -8.53 -1.73 13.64
CA GLU A 32 -8.56 -2.58 14.84
C GLU A 32 -8.09 -1.87 16.11
N LYS A 33 -7.52 -0.66 15.99
CA LYS A 33 -7.02 0.09 17.15
C LYS A 33 -8.18 0.72 17.91
N ARG A 34 -8.09 0.69 19.24
CA ARG A 34 -9.10 1.29 20.10
C ARG A 34 -9.18 2.80 19.88
N GLY A 35 -10.38 3.31 19.73
CA GLY A 35 -10.62 4.73 19.51
C GLY A 35 -10.67 5.13 18.04
N ILE A 36 -10.25 4.26 17.14
CA ILE A 36 -10.37 4.50 15.70
C ILE A 36 -11.66 3.84 15.21
N GLU A 37 -12.54 4.64 14.63
CA GLU A 37 -13.86 4.18 14.19
C GLU A 37 -13.88 3.83 12.72
N LYS A 38 -13.12 4.56 11.91
CA LYS A 38 -13.07 4.33 10.46
C LYS A 38 -11.77 4.85 9.88
N VAL A 39 -11.24 4.13 8.90
CA VAL A 39 -10.08 4.56 8.12
C VAL A 39 -10.43 4.36 6.64
N HIS A 40 -10.18 5.37 5.83
CA HIS A 40 -10.40 5.26 4.39
C HIS A 40 -9.39 6.09 3.61
N VAL A 41 -9.23 5.77 2.33
CA VAL A 41 -8.31 6.46 1.42
C VAL A 41 -9.02 7.65 0.79
N ILE A 42 -8.32 8.78 0.75
CA ILE A 42 -8.70 9.92 -0.08
C ILE A 42 -7.80 9.84 -1.31
N PRO A 43 -8.37 9.62 -2.51
CA PRO A 43 -7.58 9.45 -3.72
C PRO A 43 -6.75 10.68 -4.08
N GLU A 44 -5.64 10.44 -4.79
CA GLU A 44 -4.82 11.51 -5.32
C GLU A 44 -5.61 12.37 -6.31
N THR A 45 -5.36 13.68 -6.23
CA THR A 45 -5.93 14.66 -7.16
C THR A 45 -4.80 15.46 -7.81
N ASP A 46 -5.13 16.34 -8.76
CA ASP A 46 -4.15 17.19 -9.42
C ASP A 46 -3.44 18.14 -8.44
N THR A 47 -4.06 18.43 -7.30
CA THR A 47 -3.56 19.39 -6.32
C THR A 47 -3.11 18.76 -5.01
N SER A 48 -3.40 17.48 -4.78
CA SER A 48 -3.04 16.82 -3.53
C SER A 48 -2.70 15.36 -3.73
N LYS A 49 -1.78 14.86 -2.90
CA LYS A 49 -1.41 13.44 -2.86
C LYS A 49 -2.49 12.62 -2.18
N ALA A 50 -2.49 11.31 -2.43
CA ALA A 50 -3.36 10.38 -1.73
C ALA A 50 -3.12 10.44 -0.22
N GLN A 51 -4.19 10.35 0.55
CA GLN A 51 -4.15 10.45 2.01
C GLN A 51 -4.97 9.33 2.66
N LEU A 52 -4.62 9.00 3.90
CA LEU A 52 -5.45 8.19 4.77
C LEU A 52 -6.22 9.11 5.70
N CYS A 53 -7.54 8.94 5.75
CA CYS A 53 -8.42 9.70 6.64
C CYS A 53 -8.84 8.79 7.80
N PHE A 54 -8.62 9.27 9.03
CA PHE A 54 -8.96 8.55 10.26
C PHE A 54 -10.11 9.25 10.95
N HIS A 55 -11.19 8.52 11.23
CA HIS A 55 -12.29 8.97 12.06
C HIS A 55 -12.09 8.38 13.44
N TYR A 56 -11.97 9.22 14.46
CA TYR A 56 -11.56 8.76 15.78
C TYR A 56 -12.29 9.48 16.91
N ASN A 57 -12.29 8.85 18.10
CA ASN A 57 -12.84 9.39 19.32
C ASN A 57 -11.72 9.99 20.16
N THR A 58 -11.72 11.31 20.36
CA THR A 58 -10.69 12.02 21.10
C THR A 58 -10.62 11.63 22.58
N GLU A 59 -11.67 11.03 23.13
CA GLU A 59 -11.67 10.52 24.49
C GLU A 59 -10.88 9.23 24.65
N GLU A 60 -10.70 8.48 23.56
CA GLU A 60 -10.03 7.18 23.58
C GLU A 60 -8.64 7.21 22.97
N ILE A 61 -8.40 8.11 22.01
CA ILE A 61 -7.11 8.18 21.32
C ILE A 61 -6.81 9.62 20.93
N SER A 62 -5.54 10.02 21.01
CA SER A 62 -5.09 11.35 20.63
C SER A 62 -4.54 11.36 19.19
N LEU A 63 -4.44 12.56 18.61
CA LEU A 63 -3.86 12.76 17.30
C LEU A 63 -2.43 12.22 17.23
N GLU A 64 -1.61 12.48 18.27
CA GLU A 64 -0.24 11.98 18.33
C GLU A 64 -0.17 10.46 18.33
N GLN A 65 -1.08 9.81 19.07
CA GLN A 65 -1.14 8.36 19.11
C GLN A 65 -1.49 7.79 17.75
N ILE A 66 -2.44 8.41 17.02
CA ILE A 66 -2.80 7.99 15.66
C ILE A 66 -1.59 8.08 14.74
N GLN A 67 -0.86 9.19 14.77
CA GLN A 67 0.33 9.39 13.95
C GLN A 67 1.39 8.34 14.24
N LYS A 68 1.69 8.09 15.50
CA LYS A 68 2.68 7.08 15.90
C LYS A 68 2.28 5.67 15.49
N LEU A 69 1.01 5.31 15.69
CA LEU A 69 0.50 3.99 15.33
C LEU A 69 0.51 3.79 13.81
N ALA A 70 0.13 4.82 13.05
CA ALA A 70 0.13 4.76 11.60
C ALA A 70 1.55 4.61 11.05
N GLU A 71 2.50 5.38 11.56
CA GLU A 71 3.91 5.30 11.16
C GLU A 71 4.49 3.93 11.50
N LYS A 72 4.20 3.42 12.69
CA LYS A 72 4.65 2.09 13.11
C LYS A 72 4.05 0.99 12.24
N ALA A 73 2.76 1.03 11.99
CA ALA A 73 2.09 0.06 11.14
C ALA A 73 2.63 0.10 9.71
N GLY A 74 2.83 1.30 9.17
CA GLY A 74 3.41 1.49 7.84
C GLY A 74 4.83 0.97 7.75
N ALA A 75 5.64 1.22 8.76
CA ALA A 75 7.02 0.72 8.82
C ALA A 75 7.08 -0.81 8.86
N GLU A 76 6.23 -1.44 9.66
CA GLU A 76 6.15 -2.90 9.74
C GLU A 76 5.72 -3.52 8.41
N ILE A 77 4.74 -2.91 7.74
CA ILE A 77 4.28 -3.36 6.43
C ILE A 77 5.37 -3.19 5.37
N THR A 78 6.04 -2.04 5.35
CA THR A 78 7.11 -1.74 4.41
C THR A 78 8.29 -2.70 4.60
N GLU A 79 8.61 -3.05 5.83
CA GLU A 79 9.69 -4.00 6.13
C GLU A 79 9.34 -5.41 5.67
N ARG A 80 8.07 -5.81 5.77
CA ARG A 80 7.62 -7.15 5.42
C ARG A 80 7.38 -7.33 3.92
N TYR A 81 6.79 -6.34 3.25
CA TYR A 81 6.39 -6.44 1.85
C TYR A 81 7.25 -5.54 0.99
N GLY A 82 7.97 -6.14 0.06
CA GLY A 82 8.77 -5.40 -0.90
C GLY A 82 8.00 -5.13 -2.18
N HIS A 83 8.34 -4.03 -2.83
CA HIS A 83 7.79 -3.66 -4.13
C HIS A 83 8.93 -3.44 -5.10
N LEU A 84 8.81 -4.01 -6.28
CA LEU A 84 9.80 -3.86 -7.33
C LEU A 84 9.10 -3.46 -8.62
N LEU A 85 9.54 -2.36 -9.21
CA LEU A 85 9.06 -1.90 -10.50
C LEU A 85 10.15 -2.18 -11.53
N LEU A 86 9.85 -3.07 -12.48
CA LEU A 86 10.78 -3.48 -13.51
C LEU A 86 10.35 -2.93 -14.85
N GLU A 87 11.30 -2.37 -15.60
CA GLU A 87 11.10 -2.02 -16.99
C GLU A 87 11.55 -3.21 -17.84
N VAL A 88 10.64 -3.73 -18.66
CA VAL A 88 10.91 -4.89 -19.52
C VAL A 88 10.75 -4.47 -20.96
N LYS A 89 11.85 -4.58 -21.72
CA LYS A 89 11.83 -4.29 -23.15
C LYS A 89 11.16 -5.45 -23.90
N GLY A 90 10.38 -5.11 -24.90
CA GLY A 90 9.74 -6.10 -25.76
C GLY A 90 8.31 -6.47 -25.39
N ILE A 91 7.78 -5.94 -24.31
CA ILE A 91 6.35 -6.10 -24.01
C ILE A 91 5.57 -5.15 -24.91
N ARG A 92 4.89 -5.70 -25.90
CA ARG A 92 4.15 -4.90 -26.89
C ARG A 92 2.65 -5.18 -26.89
N HIS A 93 2.23 -6.23 -26.20
CA HIS A 93 0.85 -6.66 -26.17
C HIS A 93 0.42 -7.05 -24.77
N VAL A 94 -0.84 -6.84 -24.45
CA VAL A 94 -1.45 -7.28 -23.20
C VAL A 94 -1.23 -8.77 -22.97
N ARG A 95 -1.25 -9.57 -24.04
CA ARG A 95 -0.99 -11.02 -23.96
C ARG A 95 0.39 -11.35 -23.43
N ASN A 96 1.43 -10.65 -23.91
CA ASN A 96 2.80 -10.85 -23.43
C ASN A 96 2.95 -10.45 -21.95
N ALA A 97 2.35 -9.34 -21.58
CA ALA A 97 2.33 -8.88 -20.20
C ALA A 97 1.68 -9.93 -19.28
N ARG A 98 0.59 -10.52 -19.71
CA ARG A 98 -0.12 -11.55 -18.95
C ARG A 98 0.68 -12.83 -18.78
N VAL A 99 1.42 -13.25 -19.81
CA VAL A 99 2.30 -14.43 -19.72
C VAL A 99 3.40 -14.21 -18.71
N ILE A 100 4.03 -13.03 -18.71
CA ILE A 100 5.07 -12.67 -17.74
C ILE A 100 4.49 -12.63 -16.33
N GLU A 101 3.31 -12.03 -16.17
CA GLU A 101 2.61 -11.96 -14.89
C GLU A 101 2.36 -13.35 -14.31
N LEU A 102 1.83 -14.28 -15.12
CA LEU A 102 1.56 -15.64 -14.68
C LEU A 102 2.83 -16.40 -14.33
N SER A 103 3.90 -16.23 -15.12
CA SER A 103 5.19 -16.89 -14.86
C SER A 103 5.80 -16.42 -13.53
N LEU A 104 5.75 -15.13 -13.25
CA LEU A 104 6.29 -14.57 -12.01
C LEU A 104 5.45 -14.94 -10.80
N LYS A 105 4.14 -15.04 -10.97
CA LYS A 105 3.22 -15.39 -9.88
C LYS A 105 3.50 -16.76 -9.28
N ASP A 106 4.04 -17.70 -10.06
CA ASP A 106 4.38 -19.02 -9.60
C ASP A 106 5.68 -19.06 -8.79
N THR A 107 6.42 -17.94 -8.75
CA THR A 107 7.67 -17.87 -8.00
C THR A 107 7.39 -17.74 -6.51
N LYS A 108 8.07 -18.57 -5.71
CA LYS A 108 7.91 -18.56 -4.25
C LYS A 108 8.29 -17.20 -3.65
N GLY A 109 7.46 -16.68 -2.79
CA GLY A 109 7.66 -15.38 -2.14
C GLY A 109 7.04 -14.21 -2.87
N ILE A 110 6.61 -14.42 -4.11
CA ILE A 110 5.89 -13.41 -4.88
C ILE A 110 4.41 -13.43 -4.48
N MET A 111 3.90 -12.29 -4.04
CA MET A 111 2.51 -12.17 -3.60
C MET A 111 1.61 -11.63 -4.69
N SER A 112 2.10 -10.72 -5.50
CA SER A 112 1.31 -10.06 -6.53
C SER A 112 2.21 -9.60 -7.65
N VAL A 113 1.75 -9.75 -8.88
CA VAL A 113 2.44 -9.28 -10.08
C VAL A 113 1.44 -8.61 -10.98
N SER A 114 1.78 -7.42 -11.44
CA SER A 114 0.98 -6.68 -12.41
C SER A 114 1.89 -6.23 -13.53
N ALA A 115 1.56 -6.60 -14.76
CA ALA A 115 2.34 -6.26 -15.93
C ALA A 115 1.54 -5.36 -16.87
N SER A 116 2.21 -4.39 -17.46
CA SER A 116 1.62 -3.44 -18.40
C SER A 116 2.20 -3.63 -19.79
N ALA A 117 1.38 -3.45 -20.81
CA ALA A 117 1.81 -3.44 -22.21
C ALA A 117 2.79 -2.28 -22.51
N ALA A 118 2.88 -1.29 -21.61
CA ALA A 118 3.84 -0.21 -21.71
C ALA A 118 5.27 -0.61 -21.31
N GLY A 119 5.46 -1.85 -20.83
CA GLY A 119 6.78 -2.37 -20.50
C GLY A 119 7.13 -2.35 -19.02
N TRP A 120 6.18 -2.12 -18.15
CA TRP A 120 6.40 -2.09 -16.70
C TRP A 120 5.83 -3.33 -16.02
N ILE A 121 6.61 -3.89 -15.10
CA ILE A 121 6.17 -4.99 -14.23
C ILE A 121 6.29 -4.52 -12.78
N ASN A 122 5.18 -4.53 -12.06
CA ASN A 122 5.13 -4.23 -10.65
C ASN A 122 5.02 -5.54 -9.87
N VAL A 123 5.98 -5.81 -9.01
CA VAL A 123 6.04 -7.05 -8.22
C VAL A 123 5.98 -6.72 -6.75
N GLU A 124 5.06 -7.36 -6.03
CA GLU A 124 5.00 -7.32 -4.58
C GLU A 124 5.45 -8.66 -4.03
N PHE A 125 6.37 -8.66 -3.09
CA PHE A 125 6.94 -9.88 -2.53
C PHE A 125 7.07 -9.80 -1.01
N ASP A 126 7.09 -10.97 -0.37
CA ASP A 126 7.28 -11.09 1.07
C ASP A 126 8.77 -11.12 1.38
N GLN A 127 9.24 -10.12 2.12
CA GLN A 127 10.65 -9.98 2.49
C GLN A 127 11.04 -10.79 3.72
N VAL A 128 10.06 -11.33 4.45
CA VAL A 128 10.36 -12.11 5.66
C VAL A 128 10.81 -13.51 5.27
N PRO A 129 12.03 -13.93 5.63
CA PRO A 129 12.51 -15.28 5.35
C PRO A 129 11.64 -16.31 6.08
N LYS A 130 11.33 -17.37 5.37
CA LYS A 130 10.59 -18.50 5.96
C LYS A 130 11.53 -19.63 6.32
#